data_c464829925bec2bde239692001bf3563
#
_entry.id   c464829925bec2bde239692001bf3563
#
_cell.length_a   1.000
_cell.length_b   1.000
_cell.length_c   1.000
_cell.angle_alpha   90.00
_cell.angle_beta   90.00
_cell.angle_gamma   90.00
#
_symmetry.space_group_name_H-M   'P 1'
#
loop_
_entity.id
_entity.type
_entity.pdbx_description
1 polymer ?
#
loop_
_entity_poly.entity_id
_entity_poly.type
_entity_poly.pdbx_seq_one_letter_code
_entity_poly.pdbx_strand_id
1 'polypeptide(L)'
;WGNTISFYNGSVCNIISQDRTGTSNSMSLDYVIIDEAKFIDFEQLKDETFQANRGNEMYFRHFPLHHGMTITSDMPITKKGSWFLNYKDKQDPELVEVIEGLVYQIWQLKQRLLKNPDKQPMLQRRIDECNKQLNFFRSQCLLYKEYSSIENLALLGEEFIRRAKRDLPPLTFATSIMCQRIGVAADGFYGGMREDINLYTAPNESVLNLHNLANAEGGALPNDCRMDADLNDKA
;
A
#
# COMPACT_ATOMS: atom_id res chain seq x y z
N TRP A 1 20.99 9.44 18.15
CA TRP A 1 20.61 10.74 17.53
C TRP A 1 20.33 10.58 16.02
N GLY A 2 20.52 9.42 15.40
CA GLY A 2 20.40 9.23 13.95
C GLY A 2 18.99 9.16 13.36
N ASN A 3 17.94 9.04 14.18
CA ASN A 3 16.59 8.73 13.72
C ASN A 3 15.59 9.87 13.95
N THR A 4 16.08 11.09 14.20
CA THR A 4 15.22 12.25 14.51
C THR A 4 15.59 13.43 13.62
N ILE A 5 14.61 14.03 12.97
CA ILE A 5 14.72 15.27 12.20
C ILE A 5 13.97 16.36 12.95
N SER A 6 14.66 17.42 13.34
CA SER A 6 14.05 18.57 14.02
C SER A 6 13.90 19.73 13.06
N PHE A 7 12.76 20.40 13.10
CA PHE A 7 12.47 21.57 12.28
C PHE A 7 12.58 22.85 13.11
N TYR A 8 12.82 23.98 12.45
CA TYR A 8 12.99 25.29 13.09
C TYR A 8 11.76 25.78 13.88
N ASN A 9 10.59 25.28 13.54
CA ASN A 9 9.31 25.59 14.22
C ASN A 9 9.07 24.73 15.48
N GLY A 10 10.03 23.89 15.86
CA GLY A 10 9.92 23.00 17.02
C GLY A 10 9.26 21.66 16.75
N SER A 11 8.74 21.41 15.54
CA SER A 11 8.23 20.08 15.18
C SER A 11 9.37 19.08 14.98
N VAL A 12 9.06 17.81 15.19
CA VAL A 12 10.04 16.72 15.14
C VAL A 12 9.47 15.57 14.33
N CYS A 13 10.28 15.00 13.45
CA CYS A 13 9.99 13.75 12.76
C CYS A 13 10.91 12.66 13.32
N ASN A 14 10.32 11.62 13.89
CA ASN A 14 11.04 10.43 14.37
C ASN A 14 10.93 9.32 13.34
N ILE A 15 12.06 8.78 12.90
CA ILE A 15 12.12 7.62 12.00
C ILE A 15 12.11 6.37 12.87
N ILE A 16 11.09 5.54 12.71
CA ILE A 16 10.86 4.30 13.47
C ILE A 16 11.10 3.12 12.53
N SER A 17 11.93 2.16 12.96
CA SER A 17 12.10 0.87 12.27
C SER A 17 11.44 -0.23 13.08
N GLN A 18 10.74 -1.14 12.40
CA GLN A 18 10.15 -2.32 13.03
C GLN A 18 11.17 -3.41 13.38
N ASP A 19 12.42 -3.31 12.93
CA ASP A 19 13.48 -4.27 13.30
C ASP A 19 13.76 -4.27 14.80
N ARG A 20 13.35 -3.20 15.50
CA ARG A 20 13.47 -3.05 16.95
C ARG A 20 12.09 -2.89 17.56
N THR A 21 11.62 -3.93 18.23
CA THR A 21 10.36 -3.91 18.97
C THR A 21 10.38 -2.86 20.10
N GLY A 22 9.23 -2.25 20.37
CA GLY A 22 9.05 -1.30 21.46
C GLY A 22 9.57 0.12 21.20
N THR A 23 10.09 0.43 20.01
CA THR A 23 10.69 1.74 19.72
C THR A 23 9.67 2.88 19.80
N SER A 24 8.41 2.63 19.46
CA SER A 24 7.33 3.63 19.49
C SER A 24 6.50 3.64 20.77
N ASN A 25 6.62 2.64 21.66
CA ASN A 25 5.74 2.47 22.82
C ASN A 25 5.76 3.63 23.81
N SER A 26 6.87 4.35 23.94
CA SER A 26 7.00 5.50 24.82
C SER A 26 6.73 6.85 24.15
N MET A 27 6.40 6.84 22.84
CA MET A 27 6.18 8.06 22.08
C MET A 27 4.73 8.52 22.17
N SER A 28 4.54 9.83 21.96
CA SER A 28 3.23 10.44 21.74
C SER A 28 3.30 11.15 20.40
N LEU A 29 2.68 10.54 19.39
CA LEU A 29 2.75 11.00 18.00
C LEU A 29 1.48 11.76 17.65
N ASP A 30 1.61 12.83 16.87
CA ASP A 30 0.48 13.61 16.35
C ASP A 30 0.02 13.11 14.99
N TYR A 31 0.92 12.46 14.25
CA TYR A 31 0.68 11.93 12.91
C TYR A 31 1.64 10.80 12.58
N VAL A 32 1.20 9.83 11.81
CA VAL A 32 2.02 8.68 11.39
C VAL A 32 2.09 8.61 9.87
N ILE A 33 3.31 8.46 9.34
CA ILE A 33 3.55 8.18 7.93
C ILE A 33 4.18 6.81 7.84
N ILE A 34 3.56 5.92 7.08
CA ILE A 34 4.02 4.57 6.82
C ILE A 34 4.41 4.48 5.37
N ASP A 35 5.68 4.27 5.11
CA ASP A 35 6.19 4.06 3.77
C ASP A 35 6.52 2.59 3.55
N GLU A 36 6.34 2.11 2.32
CA GLU A 36 6.54 0.71 1.94
C GLU A 36 5.77 -0.29 2.83
N ALA A 37 4.48 -0.01 3.04
CA ALA A 37 3.61 -0.76 3.96
C ALA A 37 3.57 -2.27 3.69
N LYS A 38 3.86 -2.70 2.45
CA LYS A 38 3.95 -4.13 2.06
C LYS A 38 4.99 -4.93 2.84
N PHE A 39 6.02 -4.25 3.42
CA PHE A 39 7.07 -4.88 4.21
C PHE A 39 6.82 -4.80 5.72
N ILE A 40 5.83 -4.01 6.13
CA ILE A 40 5.54 -3.74 7.54
C ILE A 40 4.68 -4.87 8.14
N ASP A 41 5.05 -5.31 9.34
CA ASP A 41 4.23 -6.23 10.13
C ASP A 41 3.05 -5.47 10.75
N PHE A 42 1.85 -5.86 10.35
CA PHE A 42 0.63 -5.16 10.76
C PHE A 42 0.31 -5.34 12.25
N GLU A 43 0.55 -6.52 12.81
CA GLU A 43 0.25 -6.77 14.22
C GLU A 43 1.17 -5.94 15.11
N GLN A 44 2.47 -5.92 14.81
CA GLN A 44 3.41 -5.05 15.53
C GLN A 44 3.06 -3.56 15.36
N LEU A 45 2.69 -3.14 14.15
CA LEU A 45 2.28 -1.76 13.88
C LEU A 45 1.07 -1.35 14.72
N LYS A 46 0.08 -2.24 14.82
CA LYS A 46 -1.15 -2.04 15.61
C LYS A 46 -0.85 -1.95 17.11
N ASP A 47 -0.01 -2.84 17.60
CA ASP A 47 0.28 -2.95 19.03
C ASP A 47 1.20 -1.85 19.54
N GLU A 48 2.07 -1.31 18.69
CA GLU A 48 3.06 -0.30 19.09
C GLU A 48 2.70 1.09 18.54
N THR A 49 2.74 1.26 17.22
CA THR A 49 2.72 2.58 16.60
C THR A 49 1.31 3.21 16.58
N PHE A 50 0.26 2.43 16.35
CA PHE A 50 -1.11 2.96 16.38
C PHE A 50 -1.50 3.45 17.76
N GLN A 51 -1.04 2.75 18.82
CA GLN A 51 -1.29 3.17 20.18
C GLN A 51 -0.48 4.42 20.57
N ALA A 52 0.68 4.63 19.94
CA ALA A 52 1.49 5.83 20.12
C ALA A 52 0.91 7.08 19.44
N ASN A 53 0.01 6.90 18.44
CA ASN A 53 -0.66 7.99 17.73
C ASN A 53 -1.78 8.62 18.60
N ARG A 54 -1.35 9.20 19.71
CA ARG A 54 -2.17 9.82 20.75
C ARG A 54 -1.62 11.19 21.14
N GLY A 55 -1.22 11.97 20.18
CA GLY A 55 -0.58 13.28 20.37
C GLY A 55 -1.44 14.27 21.15
N ASN A 56 -0.92 15.44 21.34
CA ASN A 56 -1.51 16.42 22.24
C ASN A 56 -2.79 17.05 21.67
N GLU A 57 -3.93 16.47 22.02
CA GLU A 57 -5.25 16.95 21.60
C GLU A 57 -5.53 18.38 22.03
N MET A 58 -5.02 18.82 23.18
CA MET A 58 -5.23 20.16 23.69
C MET A 58 -4.79 21.25 22.70
N TYR A 59 -3.66 21.03 22.02
CA TYR A 59 -3.13 21.99 21.05
C TYR A 59 -3.55 21.72 19.61
N PHE A 60 -3.74 20.47 19.23
CA PHE A 60 -3.86 20.08 17.81
C PHE A 60 -5.23 19.54 17.39
N ARG A 61 -6.22 19.43 18.32
CA ARG A 61 -7.58 18.92 18.01
C ARG A 61 -8.28 19.60 16.82
N HIS A 62 -7.88 20.82 16.51
CA HIS A 62 -8.48 21.58 15.40
C HIS A 62 -7.81 21.33 14.05
N PHE A 63 -6.68 20.61 14.06
CA PHE A 63 -6.00 20.22 12.82
C PHE A 63 -6.65 18.97 12.25
N PRO A 64 -7.07 18.99 10.98
CA PRO A 64 -7.78 17.87 10.36
C PRO A 64 -6.88 16.61 10.19
N LEU A 65 -5.56 16.77 10.29
CA LEU A 65 -4.61 15.67 10.19
C LEU A 65 -4.17 15.13 11.57
N HIS A 66 -4.61 15.74 12.67
CA HIS A 66 -4.24 15.28 14.00
C HIS A 66 -4.77 13.87 14.25
N HIS A 67 -3.94 12.98 14.80
CA HIS A 67 -4.16 11.54 14.90
C HIS A 67 -4.38 10.84 13.55
N GLY A 68 -4.06 11.52 12.45
CA GLY A 68 -4.16 10.96 11.12
C GLY A 68 -3.01 10.00 10.80
N MET A 69 -3.16 9.33 9.65
CA MET A 69 -2.18 8.41 9.14
C MET A 69 -2.12 8.46 7.63
N THR A 70 -0.93 8.43 7.08
CA THR A 70 -0.71 8.21 5.64
C THR A 70 0.03 6.89 5.44
N ILE A 71 -0.49 6.07 4.55
CA ILE A 71 0.09 4.77 4.19
C ILE A 71 0.41 4.80 2.70
N THR A 72 1.67 4.55 2.36
CA THR A 72 2.14 4.44 0.97
C THR A 72 2.79 3.09 0.74
N SER A 73 2.55 2.50 -0.41
CA SER A 73 3.17 1.23 -0.80
C SER A 73 2.95 0.91 -2.27
N ASP A 74 3.83 0.14 -2.84
CA ASP A 74 3.54 -0.63 -4.04
C ASP A 74 2.55 -1.76 -3.75
N MET A 75 1.98 -2.35 -4.81
CA MET A 75 1.11 -3.52 -4.67
C MET A 75 1.85 -4.70 -4.05
N PRO A 76 1.29 -5.32 -3.01
CA PRO A 76 1.91 -6.44 -2.32
C PRO A 76 1.84 -7.72 -3.16
N ILE A 77 2.84 -8.58 -2.98
CA ILE A 77 2.92 -9.90 -3.60
C ILE A 77 2.58 -11.00 -2.57
N THR A 78 2.66 -10.68 -1.28
CA THR A 78 2.42 -11.62 -0.18
C THR A 78 1.14 -11.29 0.58
N LYS A 79 0.51 -12.32 1.15
CA LYS A 79 -0.67 -12.15 2.01
C LYS A 79 -0.36 -11.28 3.24
N LYS A 80 0.82 -11.47 3.85
CA LYS A 80 1.26 -10.68 5.00
C LYS A 80 1.37 -9.18 4.65
N GLY A 81 1.87 -8.86 3.45
CA GLY A 81 2.00 -7.47 2.98
C GLY A 81 0.71 -6.84 2.48
N SER A 82 -0.40 -7.60 2.34
CA SER A 82 -1.64 -7.11 1.72
C SER A 82 -2.62 -6.45 2.69
N TRP A 83 -2.29 -6.32 3.96
CA TRP A 83 -3.16 -5.84 5.02
C TRP A 83 -3.81 -4.47 4.75
N PHE A 84 -3.08 -3.56 4.13
CA PHE A 84 -3.57 -2.22 3.84
C PHE A 84 -4.59 -2.17 2.69
N LEU A 85 -4.66 -3.20 1.84
CA LEU A 85 -5.66 -3.28 0.77
C LEU A 85 -7.10 -3.33 1.32
N ASN A 86 -7.28 -3.83 2.55
CA ASN A 86 -8.57 -3.90 3.23
C ASN A 86 -9.16 -2.50 3.52
N TYR A 87 -8.35 -1.45 3.46
CA TYR A 87 -8.85 -0.08 3.63
C TYR A 87 -9.72 0.39 2.46
N LYS A 88 -9.60 -0.24 1.29
CA LYS A 88 -10.48 0.04 0.15
C LYS A 88 -11.95 -0.15 0.50
N ASP A 89 -12.26 -1.26 1.16
CA ASP A 89 -13.64 -1.62 1.52
C ASP A 89 -14.19 -0.81 2.71
N LYS A 90 -13.31 -0.11 3.41
CA LYS A 90 -13.67 0.77 4.54
C LYS A 90 -13.87 2.23 4.13
N GLN A 91 -13.56 2.57 2.90
CA GLN A 91 -13.76 3.92 2.38
C GLN A 91 -15.25 4.19 2.19
N ASP A 92 -15.71 5.35 2.67
CA ASP A 92 -17.04 5.86 2.39
C ASP A 92 -16.99 6.69 1.09
N PRO A 93 -17.55 6.19 -0.02
CA PRO A 93 -17.50 6.88 -1.30
C PRO A 93 -18.32 8.18 -1.30
N GLU A 94 -19.45 8.24 -0.56
CA GLU A 94 -20.27 9.44 -0.48
C GLU A 94 -19.51 10.57 0.24
N LEU A 95 -18.81 10.24 1.33
CA LEU A 95 -17.99 11.19 2.06
C LEU A 95 -16.83 11.72 1.19
N VAL A 96 -16.21 10.86 0.39
CA VAL A 96 -15.15 11.26 -0.56
C VAL A 96 -15.69 12.22 -1.60
N GLU A 97 -16.88 11.95 -2.18
CA GLU A 97 -17.52 12.82 -3.16
C GLU A 97 -17.84 14.21 -2.58
N VAL A 98 -18.35 14.26 -1.34
CA VAL A 98 -18.58 15.53 -0.63
C VAL A 98 -17.30 16.33 -0.46
N ILE A 99 -16.18 15.66 -0.07
CA ILE A 99 -14.87 16.29 0.08
C ILE A 99 -14.37 16.84 -1.26
N GLU A 100 -14.44 16.05 -2.33
CA GLU A 100 -14.02 16.46 -3.67
C GLU A 100 -14.85 17.66 -4.16
N GLY A 101 -16.16 17.65 -3.92
CA GLY A 101 -17.08 18.77 -4.22
C GLY A 101 -16.70 20.05 -3.48
N LEU A 102 -16.39 19.97 -2.19
CA LEU A 102 -15.93 21.11 -1.40
C LEU A 102 -14.58 21.64 -1.87
N VAL A 103 -13.64 20.78 -2.20
CA VAL A 103 -12.33 21.19 -2.76
C VAL A 103 -12.53 21.95 -4.08
N TYR A 104 -13.37 21.42 -4.96
CA TYR A 104 -13.69 22.08 -6.22
C TYR A 104 -14.40 23.44 -6.00
N GLN A 105 -15.33 23.52 -5.08
CA GLN A 105 -16.00 24.78 -4.71
C GLN A 105 -15.01 25.83 -4.18
N ILE A 106 -14.10 25.43 -3.29
CA ILE A 106 -13.05 26.31 -2.79
C ILE A 106 -12.16 26.81 -3.93
N TRP A 107 -11.77 25.92 -4.84
CA TRP A 107 -10.99 26.30 -6.02
C TRP A 107 -11.75 27.34 -6.87
N GLN A 108 -13.02 27.12 -7.17
CA GLN A 108 -13.85 28.10 -7.90
C GLN A 108 -13.93 29.46 -7.19
N LEU A 109 -14.11 29.45 -5.86
CA LEU A 109 -14.16 30.69 -5.07
C LEU A 109 -12.82 31.42 -5.12
N LYS A 110 -11.69 30.72 -5.05
CA LYS A 110 -10.34 31.30 -5.21
C LYS A 110 -10.15 31.91 -6.61
N GLN A 111 -10.62 31.23 -7.66
CA GLN A 111 -10.55 31.79 -9.03
C GLN A 111 -11.41 33.08 -9.17
N ARG A 112 -12.59 33.10 -8.50
CA ARG A 112 -13.45 34.31 -8.48
C ARG A 112 -12.79 35.43 -7.69
N LEU A 113 -12.11 35.12 -6.60
CA LEU A 113 -11.37 36.10 -5.80
C LEU A 113 -10.26 36.80 -6.62
N LEU A 114 -9.52 36.02 -7.39
CA LEU A 114 -8.48 36.56 -8.30
C LEU A 114 -9.04 37.52 -9.37
N LYS A 115 -10.27 37.25 -9.84
CA LYS A 115 -10.92 38.07 -10.87
C LYS A 115 -11.68 39.30 -10.34
N ASN A 116 -12.05 39.31 -9.08
CA ASN A 116 -12.91 40.35 -8.46
C ASN A 116 -12.37 40.76 -7.07
N PRO A 117 -11.29 41.54 -7.02
CA PRO A 117 -10.66 41.95 -5.77
C PRO A 117 -11.60 42.79 -4.87
N ASP A 118 -12.55 43.52 -5.46
CA ASP A 118 -13.51 44.34 -4.71
C ASP A 118 -14.45 43.53 -3.80
N LYS A 119 -14.65 42.25 -4.09
CA LYS A 119 -15.47 41.33 -3.31
C LYS A 119 -14.68 40.45 -2.33
N GLN A 120 -13.44 40.81 -2.08
CA GLN A 120 -12.50 40.03 -1.27
C GLN A 120 -13.06 39.64 0.11
N PRO A 121 -13.65 40.52 0.95
CA PRO A 121 -14.07 40.12 2.28
C PRO A 121 -15.20 39.06 2.28
N MET A 122 -16.14 39.19 1.32
CA MET A 122 -17.26 38.27 1.21
C MET A 122 -16.80 36.88 0.69
N LEU A 123 -15.99 36.86 -0.34
CA LEU A 123 -15.46 35.62 -0.92
C LEU A 123 -14.56 34.91 0.08
N GLN A 124 -13.73 35.65 0.82
CA GLN A 124 -12.84 35.06 1.83
C GLN A 124 -13.65 34.39 2.95
N ARG A 125 -14.69 35.03 3.49
CA ARG A 125 -15.57 34.39 4.48
C ARG A 125 -16.15 33.09 3.98
N ARG A 126 -16.60 33.06 2.74
CA ARG A 126 -17.18 31.85 2.15
C ARG A 126 -16.13 30.74 1.95
N ILE A 127 -14.91 31.10 1.58
CA ILE A 127 -13.77 30.16 1.53
C ILE A 127 -13.48 29.59 2.92
N ASP A 128 -13.49 30.43 3.95
CA ASP A 128 -13.22 30.03 5.32
C ASP A 128 -14.31 29.09 5.88
N GLU A 129 -15.58 29.35 5.55
CA GLU A 129 -16.69 28.44 5.87
C GLU A 129 -16.54 27.08 5.18
N CYS A 130 -16.26 27.09 3.88
CA CYS A 130 -16.00 25.84 3.15
C CYS A 130 -14.79 25.08 3.69
N ASN A 131 -13.72 25.78 4.09
CA ASN A 131 -12.56 25.16 4.71
C ASN A 131 -12.88 24.52 6.07
N LYS A 132 -13.74 25.14 6.89
CA LYS A 132 -14.19 24.53 8.15
C LYS A 132 -14.97 23.25 7.91
N GLN A 133 -15.89 23.25 6.95
CA GLN A 133 -16.63 22.05 6.56
C GLN A 133 -15.70 20.96 6.01
N LEU A 134 -14.77 21.35 5.12
CA LEU A 134 -13.79 20.44 4.55
C LEU A 134 -12.92 19.78 5.63
N ASN A 135 -12.46 20.56 6.61
CA ASN A 135 -11.65 20.03 7.72
C ASN A 135 -12.46 19.06 8.58
N PHE A 136 -13.73 19.34 8.84
CA PHE A 136 -14.61 18.44 9.57
C PHE A 136 -14.79 17.10 8.84
N PHE A 137 -15.10 17.12 7.54
CA PHE A 137 -15.28 15.89 6.78
C PHE A 137 -13.96 15.11 6.61
N ARG A 138 -12.85 15.81 6.39
CA ARG A 138 -11.52 15.18 6.31
C ARG A 138 -11.08 14.47 7.58
N SER A 139 -11.45 15.00 8.75
CA SER A 139 -11.11 14.35 10.02
C SER A 139 -11.80 13.00 10.22
N GLN A 140 -12.86 12.72 9.45
CA GLN A 140 -13.62 11.47 9.50
C GLN A 140 -13.39 10.58 8.28
N CYS A 141 -12.68 11.09 7.27
CA CYS A 141 -12.52 10.41 5.99
C CYS A 141 -11.33 9.45 6.00
N LEU A 142 -11.59 8.24 5.50
CA LEU A 142 -10.56 7.34 5.02
C LEU A 142 -10.54 7.44 3.49
N LEU A 143 -9.39 7.80 2.94
CA LEU A 143 -9.18 7.86 1.49
C LEU A 143 -8.25 6.73 1.06
N TYR A 144 -8.72 5.91 0.15
CA TYR A 144 -7.93 4.87 -0.51
C TYR A 144 -7.87 5.15 -2.01
N LYS A 145 -6.69 5.18 -2.58
CA LYS A 145 -6.48 5.39 -4.02
C LYS A 145 -5.35 4.49 -4.54
N GLU A 146 -5.52 3.99 -5.74
CA GLU A 146 -4.51 3.22 -6.47
C GLU A 146 -4.11 4.01 -7.71
N TYR A 147 -2.82 4.21 -7.91
CA TYR A 147 -2.28 4.94 -9.05
C TYR A 147 -1.16 4.15 -9.72
N SER A 148 -1.25 4.02 -11.04
CA SER A 148 -0.15 3.51 -11.84
C SER A 148 0.82 4.63 -12.23
N SER A 149 2.06 4.29 -12.54
CA SER A 149 3.02 5.26 -13.07
C SER A 149 2.58 5.86 -14.42
N ILE A 150 1.64 5.20 -15.13
CA ILE A 150 1.08 5.73 -16.38
C ILE A 150 0.29 7.01 -16.14
N GLU A 151 -0.41 7.13 -15.01
CA GLU A 151 -1.17 8.34 -14.68
C GLU A 151 -0.26 9.55 -14.46
N ASN A 152 1.01 9.32 -14.17
CA ASN A 152 2.03 10.35 -14.02
C ASN A 152 2.98 10.45 -15.22
N LEU A 153 2.59 9.89 -16.37
CA LEU A 153 3.42 9.80 -17.58
C LEU A 153 3.90 11.18 -18.07
N ALA A 154 3.07 12.21 -17.89
CA ALA A 154 3.42 13.58 -18.30
C ALA A 154 4.67 14.11 -17.58
N LEU A 155 4.94 13.67 -16.35
CA LEU A 155 6.12 14.07 -15.58
C LEU A 155 7.27 13.06 -15.73
N LEU A 156 6.96 11.77 -15.74
CA LEU A 156 7.96 10.68 -15.79
C LEU A 156 8.54 10.49 -17.19
N GLY A 157 7.75 10.74 -18.24
CA GLY A 157 8.08 10.48 -19.62
C GLY A 157 7.96 9.00 -20.01
N GLU A 158 7.69 8.73 -21.29
CA GLU A 158 7.57 7.36 -21.81
C GLU A 158 8.85 6.52 -21.65
N GLU A 159 9.99 7.18 -21.69
CA GLU A 159 11.29 6.50 -21.58
C GLU A 159 11.48 5.85 -20.21
N PHE A 160 10.92 6.45 -19.14
CA PHE A 160 10.90 5.83 -17.81
C PHE A 160 10.18 4.48 -17.85
N ILE A 161 8.99 4.43 -18.44
CA ILE A 161 8.19 3.18 -18.53
C ILE A 161 8.91 2.13 -19.37
N ARG A 162 9.50 2.51 -20.52
CA ARG A 162 10.26 1.60 -21.37
C ARG A 162 11.46 1.00 -20.65
N ARG A 163 12.21 1.84 -19.92
CA ARG A 163 13.36 1.41 -19.13
C ARG A 163 12.92 0.48 -18.00
N ALA A 164 11.90 0.86 -17.24
CA ALA A 164 11.37 0.04 -16.16
C ALA A 164 10.90 -1.34 -16.68
N LYS A 165 10.23 -1.39 -17.85
CA LYS A 165 9.80 -2.65 -18.47
C LYS A 165 10.96 -3.55 -18.90
N ARG A 166 12.09 -2.95 -19.31
CA ARG A 166 13.28 -3.69 -19.72
C ARG A 166 14.09 -4.21 -18.52
N ASP A 167 14.22 -3.40 -17.48
CA ASP A 167 15.18 -3.59 -16.40
C ASP A 167 14.57 -4.32 -15.18
N LEU A 168 13.24 -4.26 -15.00
CA LEU A 168 12.56 -4.90 -13.87
C LEU A 168 12.02 -6.30 -14.23
N PRO A 169 12.02 -7.24 -13.25
CA PRO A 169 11.28 -8.48 -13.40
C PRO A 169 9.81 -8.22 -13.71
N PRO A 170 9.13 -9.04 -14.53
CA PRO A 170 7.73 -8.83 -14.94
C PRO A 170 6.78 -8.63 -13.78
N LEU A 171 6.96 -9.40 -12.69
CA LEU A 171 6.15 -9.29 -11.47
C LEU A 171 6.32 -7.93 -10.79
N THR A 172 7.56 -7.47 -10.63
CA THR A 172 7.87 -6.16 -10.04
C THR A 172 7.34 -5.03 -10.93
N PHE A 173 7.50 -5.14 -12.25
CA PHE A 173 6.94 -4.16 -13.17
C PHE A 173 5.41 -4.06 -13.03
N ALA A 174 4.71 -5.19 -12.97
CA ALA A 174 3.27 -5.23 -12.82
C ALA A 174 2.79 -4.63 -11.48
N THR A 175 3.48 -4.94 -10.37
CA THR A 175 3.07 -4.46 -9.03
C THR A 175 3.51 -3.03 -8.75
N SER A 176 4.77 -2.68 -9.03
CA SER A 176 5.33 -1.37 -8.64
C SER A 176 5.09 -0.27 -9.67
N ILE A 177 5.09 -0.61 -10.98
CA ILE A 177 4.90 0.40 -12.03
C ILE A 177 3.45 0.49 -12.48
N MET A 178 2.81 -0.67 -12.68
CA MET A 178 1.44 -0.73 -13.22
C MET A 178 0.37 -0.76 -12.14
N CYS A 179 0.75 -0.82 -10.86
CA CYS A 179 -0.17 -0.90 -9.72
C CYS A 179 -1.18 -2.06 -9.84
N GLN A 180 -0.75 -3.18 -10.44
CA GLN A 180 -1.64 -4.33 -10.65
C GLN A 180 -1.70 -5.19 -9.41
N ARG A 181 -2.91 -5.53 -8.98
CA ARG A 181 -3.14 -6.54 -7.95
C ARG A 181 -2.88 -7.91 -8.56
N ILE A 182 -1.91 -8.59 -8.02
CA ILE A 182 -1.64 -9.98 -8.37
C ILE A 182 -2.26 -10.84 -7.29
N GLY A 183 -2.94 -11.92 -7.71
CA GLY A 183 -3.55 -12.85 -6.77
C GLY A 183 -2.50 -13.40 -5.82
N VAL A 184 -2.64 -13.07 -4.54
CA VAL A 184 -1.75 -13.54 -3.50
C VAL A 184 -2.09 -15.00 -3.23
N ALA A 185 -1.26 -15.91 -3.71
CA ALA A 185 -1.40 -17.31 -3.32
C ALA A 185 -1.22 -17.40 -1.81
N ALA A 186 -2.22 -17.96 -1.13
CA ALA A 186 -2.14 -18.18 0.31
C ALA A 186 -0.96 -19.11 0.58
N ASP A 187 0.04 -18.62 1.35
CA ASP A 187 1.13 -19.38 1.99
C ASP A 187 1.68 -20.61 1.26
N GLY A 188 1.59 -20.66 -0.07
CA GLY A 188 2.13 -21.74 -0.86
C GLY A 188 3.65 -21.58 -1.05
N PHE A 189 4.37 -22.66 -0.95
CA PHE A 189 5.79 -22.76 -1.30
C PHE A 189 6.09 -22.15 -2.69
N TYR A 190 5.07 -22.12 -3.55
CA TYR A 190 5.08 -21.56 -4.91
C TYR A 190 4.13 -20.35 -5.03
N GLY A 191 4.27 -19.34 -4.18
CA GLY A 191 3.40 -18.15 -4.18
C GLY A 191 3.32 -17.34 -5.48
N GLY A 192 4.18 -17.60 -6.44
CA GLY A 192 4.15 -17.03 -7.80
C GLY A 192 3.71 -18.02 -8.89
N MET A 193 3.26 -19.23 -8.52
CA MET A 193 2.83 -20.23 -9.48
C MET A 193 1.49 -19.85 -10.10
N ARG A 194 1.47 -19.68 -11.40
CA ARG A 194 0.26 -19.48 -12.19
C ARG A 194 -0.11 -20.79 -12.87
N GLU A 195 -1.32 -21.29 -12.59
CA GLU A 195 -1.80 -22.56 -13.16
C GLU A 195 -1.78 -22.58 -14.70
N ASP A 196 -2.10 -21.44 -15.32
CA ASP A 196 -2.13 -21.27 -16.76
C ASP A 196 -0.75 -21.25 -17.44
N ILE A 197 0.32 -21.00 -16.68
CA ILE A 197 1.70 -20.90 -17.20
C ILE A 197 2.60 -22.01 -16.68
N ASN A 198 2.41 -22.38 -15.40
CA ASN A 198 3.35 -23.27 -14.71
C ASN A 198 2.84 -24.71 -14.59
N LEU A 199 1.56 -24.96 -14.85
CA LEU A 199 1.01 -26.30 -14.94
C LEU A 199 0.80 -26.69 -16.40
N TYR A 200 1.37 -27.78 -16.82
CA TYR A 200 1.08 -28.40 -18.11
C TYR A 200 0.42 -29.76 -17.87
N THR A 201 -0.58 -30.06 -18.67
CA THR A 201 -1.37 -31.29 -18.59
C THR A 201 -0.78 -32.47 -19.36
N ALA A 202 0.52 -32.45 -19.63
CA ALA A 202 1.14 -33.63 -20.23
C ALA A 202 1.39 -34.67 -19.15
N PRO A 203 0.68 -35.79 -19.12
CA PRO A 203 0.98 -36.87 -18.17
C PRO A 203 2.37 -37.39 -18.48
N ASN A 204 3.26 -37.30 -17.50
CA ASN A 204 4.52 -38.00 -17.61
C ASN A 204 4.23 -39.49 -17.38
N GLU A 205 3.88 -40.20 -18.43
CA GLU A 205 3.52 -41.62 -18.39
C GLU A 205 4.60 -42.49 -17.71
N SER A 206 5.84 -42.09 -17.80
CA SER A 206 6.96 -42.79 -17.12
C SER A 206 6.84 -42.69 -15.59
N VAL A 207 6.48 -41.53 -15.05
CA VAL A 207 6.32 -41.33 -13.57
C VAL A 207 5.07 -42.05 -13.08
N LEU A 208 3.96 -41.99 -13.83
CA LEU A 208 2.75 -42.74 -13.53
C LEU A 208 2.98 -44.25 -13.54
N ASN A 209 3.75 -44.75 -14.50
CA ASN A 209 4.09 -46.18 -14.57
C ASN A 209 5.00 -46.61 -13.42
N LEU A 210 5.98 -45.83 -13.03
CA LEU A 210 6.83 -46.07 -11.84
C LEU A 210 6.01 -46.10 -10.57
N HIS A 211 5.08 -45.17 -10.41
CA HIS A 211 4.18 -45.12 -9.23
C HIS A 211 3.22 -46.33 -9.19
N ASN A 212 2.69 -46.73 -10.34
CA ASN A 212 1.81 -47.88 -10.43
C ASN A 212 2.58 -49.20 -10.19
N LEU A 213 3.81 -49.33 -10.66
CA LEU A 213 4.68 -50.47 -10.41
C LEU A 213 5.06 -50.59 -8.93
N ALA A 214 5.41 -49.49 -8.26
CA ALA A 214 5.73 -49.48 -6.84
C ALA A 214 4.53 -49.84 -5.97
N ASN A 215 3.32 -49.39 -6.32
CA ASN A 215 2.10 -49.76 -5.65
C ASN A 215 1.69 -51.22 -5.87
N ALA A 216 1.98 -51.80 -7.06
CA ALA A 216 1.67 -53.18 -7.37
C ALA A 216 2.58 -54.18 -6.63
N GLU A 217 3.83 -53.78 -6.33
CA GLU A 217 4.79 -54.61 -5.60
C GLU A 217 4.71 -54.47 -4.07
N GLY A 218 3.79 -53.62 -3.54
CA GLY A 218 3.60 -53.37 -2.11
C GLY A 218 4.80 -52.72 -1.43
N GLY A 219 5.74 -52.17 -2.19
CA GLY A 219 6.88 -51.46 -1.70
C GLY A 219 6.57 -49.98 -1.57
N ALA A 220 6.73 -49.42 -0.36
CA ALA A 220 6.82 -47.97 -0.22
C ALA A 220 7.97 -47.47 -1.07
N LEU A 221 7.70 -46.51 -1.99
CA LEU A 221 8.78 -45.79 -2.66
C LEU A 221 9.69 -45.18 -1.59
N PRO A 222 11.01 -45.42 -1.66
CA PRO A 222 11.90 -44.77 -0.74
C PRO A 222 11.71 -43.28 -0.85
N ASN A 223 11.69 -42.59 0.27
CA ASN A 223 11.53 -41.15 0.42
C ASN A 223 12.82 -40.46 -0.10
N ASP A 224 13.36 -40.93 -1.20
CA ASP A 224 14.47 -40.31 -1.88
C ASP A 224 13.97 -39.55 -3.11
N CYS A 225 14.58 -38.46 -3.40
CA CYS A 225 14.26 -37.50 -4.47
C CYS A 225 14.48 -38.07 -5.90
N ARG A 226 14.38 -39.37 -6.13
CA ARG A 226 14.59 -39.98 -7.47
C ARG A 226 13.52 -39.57 -8.46
N MET A 227 12.29 -39.26 -7.97
CA MET A 227 11.25 -38.69 -8.83
C MET A 227 11.61 -37.32 -9.36
N ASP A 228 12.36 -36.53 -8.58
CA ASP A 228 12.84 -35.22 -9.01
C ASP A 228 14.02 -35.29 -9.98
N ALA A 229 14.87 -36.30 -9.85
CA ALA A 229 15.99 -36.51 -10.78
C ALA A 229 15.52 -36.84 -12.19
N ASP A 230 14.52 -37.74 -12.33
CA ASP A 230 13.94 -38.09 -13.64
C ASP A 230 13.12 -36.93 -14.29
N LEU A 231 12.63 -35.99 -13.50
CA LEU A 231 12.00 -34.77 -14.00
C LEU A 231 13.04 -33.75 -14.48
N ASN A 232 14.18 -33.67 -13.82
CA ASN A 232 15.26 -32.74 -14.18
C ASN A 232 16.09 -33.22 -15.42
N ASP A 233 16.17 -34.51 -15.66
CA ASP A 233 16.87 -35.06 -16.86
C ASP A 233 16.06 -34.87 -18.16
N LYS A 234 14.82 -34.43 -18.09
CA LYS A 234 13.93 -34.23 -19.26
C LYS A 234 13.51 -32.78 -19.46
N ALA A 235 14.01 -31.85 -18.64
CA ALA A 235 13.83 -30.41 -18.79
C ALA A 235 15.03 -29.78 -19.49
#